data_f08a5ebed33bf9c6a4745890529f843d
#
_entry.id   f08a5ebed33bf9c6a4745890529f843d
#
_cell.length_a   1.000
_cell.length_b   1.000
_cell.length_c   1.000
_cell.angle_alpha   90.00
_cell.angle_beta   90.00
_cell.angle_gamma   90.00
#
_symmetry.space_group_name_H-M   'P 1'
#
loop_
_entity.id
_entity.type
_entity.pdbx_description
1 polymer ?
#
loop_
_entity_poly.entity_id
_entity_poly.type
_entity_poly.pdbx_seq_one_letter_code
_entity_poly.pdbx_strand_id
1 'polypeptide(L)'
;TAAEMAQLLFSTLHTTGAAGTVDRIIDAFPASQQRQIRIQLSMVLQAIVSQQLVPTVDGGTAPAFEIMITNTAIRNLIREEKTHQLDSAIASGGAEGMRTMDQSLFDLVKSGRVAKEMALQYSIHQEALEKRFETEGL
;
A
#
# COMPACT_ATOMS: atom_id res chain seq x y z
N THR A 1 -17.85 -13.04 10.83
CA THR A 1 -17.39 -13.25 9.46
C THR A 1 -16.45 -14.45 9.36
N ALA A 2 -16.18 -14.95 8.11
CA ALA A 2 -15.30 -16.10 7.89
C ALA A 2 -13.90 -15.92 8.51
N ALA A 3 -13.31 -14.74 8.40
CA ALA A 3 -11.99 -14.45 8.95
C ALA A 3 -11.97 -14.48 10.50
N GLU A 4 -13.05 -14.06 11.15
CA GLU A 4 -13.17 -14.14 12.62
C GLU A 4 -13.34 -15.58 13.11
N MET A 5 -13.82 -16.47 12.26
CA MET A 5 -13.97 -17.90 12.53
C MET A 5 -12.67 -18.70 12.26
N ALA A 6 -11.52 -18.06 12.26
CA ALA A 6 -10.19 -18.64 12.00
C ALA A 6 -10.04 -19.31 10.62
N GLN A 7 -10.79 -18.85 9.63
CA GLN A 7 -10.63 -19.30 8.24
C GLN A 7 -9.61 -18.41 7.52
N LEU A 8 -8.75 -19.03 6.72
CA LEU A 8 -7.87 -18.29 5.81
C LEU A 8 -8.69 -17.75 4.65
N LEU A 9 -8.68 -16.43 4.49
CA LEU A 9 -9.44 -15.72 3.46
C LEU A 9 -8.50 -14.87 2.60
N PHE A 10 -8.60 -15.04 1.27
CA PHE A 10 -8.02 -14.13 0.29
C PHE A 10 -9.13 -13.43 -0.48
N SER A 11 -8.96 -12.13 -0.73
CA SER A 11 -9.87 -11.33 -1.53
C SER A 11 -9.09 -10.35 -2.39
N THR A 12 -9.70 -9.86 -3.46
CA THR A 12 -9.11 -8.87 -4.37
C THR A 12 -10.02 -7.66 -4.50
N LEU A 13 -9.39 -6.49 -4.62
CA LEU A 13 -10.06 -5.21 -4.86
C LEU A 13 -9.31 -4.44 -5.97
N HIS A 14 -10.03 -3.54 -6.65
CA HIS A 14 -9.45 -2.64 -7.63
C HIS A 14 -9.11 -1.30 -6.95
N THR A 15 -7.99 -1.29 -6.22
CA THR A 15 -7.51 -0.13 -5.45
C THR A 15 -6.01 0.03 -5.61
N THR A 16 -5.51 1.23 -5.40
CA THR A 16 -4.08 1.53 -5.37
C THR A 16 -3.67 1.85 -3.93
N GLY A 17 -2.70 1.08 -3.42
CA GLY A 17 -2.16 1.26 -2.08
C GLY A 17 -3.02 0.65 -0.96
N ALA A 18 -2.38 0.41 0.18
CA ALA A 18 -3.01 -0.24 1.32
C ALA A 18 -4.01 0.67 2.03
N ALA A 19 -3.70 1.96 2.18
CA ALA A 19 -4.61 2.95 2.79
C ALA A 19 -5.93 3.04 2.02
N GLY A 20 -5.85 3.20 0.69
CA GLY A 20 -7.03 3.22 -0.19
C GLY A 20 -7.83 1.91 -0.14
N THR A 21 -7.16 0.78 0.02
CA THR A 21 -7.81 -0.53 0.15
C THR A 21 -8.61 -0.62 1.45
N VAL A 22 -8.04 -0.22 2.57
CA VAL A 22 -8.72 -0.20 3.87
C VAL A 22 -9.96 0.69 3.81
N ASP A 23 -9.82 1.91 3.31
CA ASP A 23 -10.93 2.85 3.18
C ASP A 23 -12.02 2.30 2.26
N ARG A 24 -11.67 1.68 1.15
CA ARG A 24 -12.63 1.08 0.22
C ARG A 24 -13.44 -0.04 0.85
N ILE A 25 -12.81 -0.89 1.67
CA ILE A 25 -13.51 -1.96 2.41
C ILE A 25 -14.53 -1.35 3.36
N ILE A 26 -14.15 -0.32 4.12
CA ILE A 26 -15.00 0.32 5.12
C ILE A 26 -16.15 1.06 4.45
N ASP A 27 -15.90 1.79 3.37
CA ASP A 27 -16.89 2.55 2.63
C ASP A 27 -17.96 1.68 1.94
N ALA A 28 -17.72 0.39 1.78
CA ALA A 28 -18.71 -0.55 1.29
C ALA A 28 -19.86 -0.80 2.28
N PHE A 29 -19.74 -0.36 3.54
CA PHE A 29 -20.74 -0.52 4.58
C PHE A 29 -21.45 0.80 4.89
N PRO A 30 -22.74 0.76 5.36
CA PRO A 30 -23.45 1.95 5.80
C PRO A 30 -22.70 2.69 6.92
N ALA A 31 -22.79 4.02 6.96
CA ALA A 31 -22.09 4.87 7.93
C ALA A 31 -22.30 4.42 9.39
N SER A 32 -23.50 3.94 9.73
CA SER A 32 -23.83 3.44 11.06
C SER A 32 -23.06 2.18 11.47
N GLN A 33 -22.47 1.45 10.52
CA GLN A 33 -21.73 0.20 10.74
C GLN A 33 -20.22 0.38 10.62
N GLN A 34 -19.74 1.47 10.06
CA GLN A 34 -18.34 1.65 9.71
C GLN A 34 -17.40 1.56 10.92
N ARG A 35 -17.77 2.12 12.06
CA ARG A 35 -16.98 2.01 13.29
C ARG A 35 -16.76 0.56 13.72
N GLN A 36 -17.82 -0.23 13.69
CA GLN A 36 -17.76 -1.65 14.04
C GLN A 36 -16.91 -2.43 13.03
N ILE A 37 -17.05 -2.13 11.74
CA ILE A 37 -16.27 -2.76 10.67
C ILE A 37 -14.78 -2.42 10.81
N ARG A 38 -14.41 -1.18 11.17
CA ARG A 38 -13.01 -0.81 11.45
C ARG A 38 -12.40 -1.65 12.56
N ILE A 39 -13.12 -1.84 13.65
CA ILE A 39 -12.67 -2.65 14.78
C ILE A 39 -12.45 -4.10 14.33
N GLN A 40 -13.42 -4.70 13.65
CA GLN A 40 -13.33 -6.07 13.16
C GLN A 40 -12.19 -6.23 12.15
N LEU A 41 -12.08 -5.32 11.16
CA LEU A 41 -11.02 -5.36 10.16
C LEU A 41 -9.64 -5.25 10.80
N SER A 42 -9.47 -4.37 11.79
CA SER A 42 -8.20 -4.22 12.51
C SER A 42 -7.74 -5.49 13.21
N MET A 43 -8.69 -6.34 13.61
CA MET A 43 -8.41 -7.61 14.31
C MET A 43 -8.05 -8.75 13.35
N VAL A 44 -8.72 -8.81 12.18
CA VAL A 44 -8.61 -9.98 11.28
C VAL A 44 -7.65 -9.76 10.10
N LEU A 45 -7.42 -8.50 9.69
CA LEU A 45 -6.54 -8.20 8.57
C LEU A 45 -5.10 -8.62 8.86
N GLN A 46 -4.50 -9.39 7.96
CA GLN A 46 -3.12 -9.86 8.10
C GLN A 46 -2.15 -9.09 7.21
N ALA A 47 -2.51 -8.88 5.96
CA ALA A 47 -1.68 -8.17 4.99
C ALA A 47 -2.50 -7.59 3.86
N ILE A 48 -1.97 -6.55 3.23
CA ILE A 48 -2.44 -6.04 1.93
C ILE A 48 -1.24 -5.98 1.00
N VAL A 49 -1.39 -6.55 -0.18
CA VAL A 49 -0.42 -6.45 -1.27
C VAL A 49 -1.10 -5.72 -2.43
N SER A 50 -0.61 -4.53 -2.76
CA SER A 50 -1.04 -3.76 -3.93
C SER A 50 -0.02 -3.90 -5.03
N GLN A 51 -0.51 -4.04 -6.28
CA GLN A 51 0.34 -4.17 -7.46
C GLN A 51 -0.06 -3.14 -8.51
N GLN A 52 0.95 -2.55 -9.14
CA GLN A 52 0.81 -1.81 -10.39
C GLN A 52 1.74 -2.41 -11.44
N LEU A 53 1.29 -2.46 -12.69
CA LEU A 53 2.13 -2.83 -13.83
C LEU A 53 2.63 -1.56 -14.50
N VAL A 54 3.92 -1.34 -14.45
CA VAL A 54 4.56 -0.10 -14.91
C VAL A 54 5.29 -0.37 -16.23
N PRO A 55 5.06 0.43 -17.28
CA PRO A 55 5.79 0.30 -18.53
C PRO A 55 7.31 0.41 -18.34
N THR A 56 8.04 -0.50 -18.94
CA THR A 56 9.51 -0.54 -18.89
C THR A 56 10.14 0.14 -20.09
N VAL A 57 11.42 0.51 -19.99
CA VAL A 57 12.18 1.19 -21.04
C VAL A 57 12.35 0.33 -22.31
N ASP A 58 12.23 -0.98 -22.21
CA ASP A 58 12.32 -1.94 -23.31
C ASP A 58 10.97 -2.26 -23.98
N GLY A 59 9.90 -1.57 -23.59
CA GLY A 59 8.55 -1.74 -24.15
C GLY A 59 7.71 -2.84 -23.49
N GLY A 60 8.21 -3.45 -22.42
CA GLY A 60 7.45 -4.41 -21.61
C GLY A 60 6.76 -3.76 -20.41
N THR A 61 6.50 -4.55 -19.39
CA THR A 61 5.96 -4.10 -18.08
C THR A 61 6.74 -4.72 -16.93
N ALA A 62 6.82 -4.00 -15.83
CA ALA A 62 7.37 -4.49 -14.56
C ALA A 62 6.35 -4.29 -13.44
N PRO A 63 6.20 -5.27 -12.54
CA PRO A 63 5.34 -5.10 -11.38
C PRO A 63 6.01 -4.21 -10.34
N ALA A 64 5.28 -3.24 -9.81
CA ALA A 64 5.61 -2.49 -8.61
C ALA A 64 4.64 -2.89 -7.51
N PHE A 65 5.14 -3.08 -6.29
CA PHE A 65 4.35 -3.56 -5.17
C PHE A 65 4.39 -2.61 -3.99
N GLU A 66 3.25 -2.45 -3.34
CA GLU A 66 3.17 -2.02 -1.94
C GLU A 66 2.78 -3.20 -1.09
N ILE A 67 3.48 -3.40 0.02
CA ILE A 67 3.25 -4.51 0.95
C ILE A 67 3.06 -3.94 2.35
N MET A 68 1.89 -4.17 2.92
CA MET A 68 1.56 -3.86 4.31
C MET A 68 1.36 -5.16 5.09
N ILE A 69 2.09 -5.32 6.17
CA ILE A 69 1.88 -6.39 7.14
C ILE A 69 1.22 -5.79 8.38
N THR A 70 0.09 -6.34 8.79
CA THR A 70 -0.66 -5.76 9.90
C THR A 70 0.01 -6.07 11.23
N ASN A 71 0.78 -5.12 11.74
CA ASN A 71 1.35 -5.14 13.09
C ASN A 71 0.47 -4.34 14.07
N THR A 72 0.89 -4.22 15.32
CA THR A 72 0.14 -3.50 16.37
C THR A 72 -0.09 -2.03 16.01
N ALA A 73 0.91 -1.36 15.45
CA ALA A 73 0.80 0.05 15.05
C ALA A 73 -0.25 0.22 13.95
N ILE A 74 -0.22 -0.62 12.91
CA ILE A 74 -1.19 -0.59 11.81
C ILE A 74 -2.60 -0.92 12.29
N ARG A 75 -2.77 -1.90 13.18
CA ARG A 75 -4.07 -2.20 13.78
C ARG A 75 -4.68 -0.99 14.48
N ASN A 76 -3.87 -0.27 15.25
CA ASN A 76 -4.32 0.93 15.95
C ASN A 76 -4.71 2.04 14.98
N LEU A 77 -3.93 2.28 13.94
CA LEU A 77 -4.25 3.29 12.91
C LEU A 77 -5.59 2.99 12.21
N ILE A 78 -5.84 1.73 11.85
CA ILE A 78 -7.12 1.32 11.24
C ILE A 78 -8.27 1.54 12.21
N ARG A 79 -8.13 1.11 13.46
CA ARG A 79 -9.16 1.22 14.50
C ARG A 79 -9.54 2.67 14.80
N GLU A 80 -8.55 3.56 14.81
CA GLU A 80 -8.70 4.96 15.20
C GLU A 80 -9.00 5.89 14.02
N GLU A 81 -9.35 5.36 12.84
CA GLU A 81 -9.61 6.15 11.62
C GLU A 81 -8.44 6.98 11.12
N LYS A 82 -7.22 6.52 11.38
CA LYS A 82 -5.98 7.20 10.98
C LYS A 82 -5.33 6.54 9.77
N THR A 83 -6.13 6.11 8.79
CA THR A 83 -5.62 5.45 7.58
C THR A 83 -4.67 6.32 6.77
N HIS A 84 -4.78 7.64 6.86
CA HIS A 84 -3.85 8.60 6.25
C HIS A 84 -2.40 8.49 6.79
N GLN A 85 -2.19 7.82 7.93
CA GLN A 85 -0.87 7.58 8.51
C GLN A 85 -0.29 6.19 8.16
N LEU A 86 -1.03 5.36 7.43
CA LEU A 86 -0.58 4.01 7.06
C LEU A 86 0.69 4.05 6.20
N ASP A 87 0.80 5.00 5.27
CA ASP A 87 1.98 5.10 4.40
C ASP A 87 3.28 5.27 5.20
N SER A 88 3.25 6.12 6.24
CA SER A 88 4.40 6.31 7.14
C SER A 88 4.73 5.05 7.94
N ALA A 89 3.70 4.33 8.40
CA ALA A 89 3.88 3.08 9.13
C ALA A 89 4.46 1.98 8.22
N ILE A 90 4.02 1.90 6.97
CA ILE A 90 4.56 0.98 5.97
C ILE A 90 6.02 1.31 5.66
N ALA A 91 6.34 2.59 5.46
CA ALA A 91 7.71 3.05 5.20
C ALA A 91 8.68 2.68 6.33
N SER A 92 8.20 2.72 7.58
CA SER A 92 8.99 2.33 8.77
C SER A 92 9.06 0.82 9.01
N GLY A 93 8.23 0.04 8.33
CA GLY A 93 8.07 -1.40 8.55
C GLY A 93 8.96 -2.28 7.68
N GLY A 94 10.05 -1.76 7.10
CA GLY A 94 10.92 -2.52 6.20
C GLY A 94 11.52 -3.78 6.82
N ALA A 95 11.85 -3.75 8.10
CA ALA A 95 12.36 -4.92 8.83
C ALA A 95 11.33 -6.05 8.96
N GLU A 96 10.05 -5.74 8.87
CA GLU A 96 8.94 -6.70 8.89
C GLU A 96 8.50 -7.15 7.48
N GLY A 97 9.19 -6.71 6.44
CA GLY A 97 8.87 -7.03 5.04
C GLY A 97 7.91 -6.05 4.38
N MET A 98 7.59 -4.92 5.02
CA MET A 98 6.75 -3.90 4.42
C MET A 98 7.53 -3.06 3.39
N ARG A 99 6.78 -2.54 2.40
CA ARG A 99 7.34 -1.73 1.33
C ARG A 99 6.29 -0.79 0.78
N THR A 100 6.63 0.48 0.60
CA THR A 100 5.74 1.43 -0.07
C THR A 100 5.78 1.26 -1.58
N MET A 101 4.72 1.67 -2.28
CA MET A 101 4.68 1.70 -3.74
C MET A 101 5.83 2.56 -4.30
N ASP A 102 6.06 3.72 -3.72
CA ASP A 102 7.10 4.64 -4.18
C ASP A 102 8.52 4.09 -3.99
N GLN A 103 8.76 3.29 -2.92
CA GLN A 103 10.01 2.56 -2.78
C GLN A 103 10.20 1.53 -3.91
N SER A 104 9.15 0.81 -4.25
CA SER A 104 9.18 -0.16 -5.36
C SER A 104 9.47 0.53 -6.71
N LEU A 105 8.83 1.66 -6.96
CA LEU A 105 9.06 2.47 -8.15
C LEU A 105 10.47 3.04 -8.20
N PHE A 106 10.97 3.54 -7.08
CA PHE A 106 12.34 4.02 -6.94
C PHE A 106 13.37 2.96 -7.33
N ASP A 107 13.21 1.73 -6.83
CA ASP A 107 14.12 0.64 -7.12
C ASP A 107 14.07 0.20 -8.59
N LEU A 108 12.90 0.27 -9.23
CA LEU A 108 12.76 0.01 -10.66
C LEU A 108 13.51 1.05 -11.52
N VAL A 109 13.48 2.32 -11.13
CA VAL A 109 14.27 3.37 -11.80
C VAL A 109 15.76 3.17 -11.54
N LYS A 110 16.14 2.93 -10.29
CA LYS A 110 17.56 2.72 -9.91
C LYS A 110 18.19 1.52 -10.63
N SER A 111 17.40 0.48 -10.90
CA SER A 111 17.85 -0.68 -11.71
C SER A 111 17.82 -0.44 -13.23
N GLY A 112 17.41 0.73 -13.69
CA GLY A 112 17.31 1.07 -15.11
C GLY A 112 16.15 0.40 -15.86
N ARG A 113 15.22 -0.22 -15.16
CA ARG A 113 14.09 -0.92 -15.79
C ARG A 113 12.94 0.00 -16.17
N VAL A 114 12.73 1.07 -15.43
CA VAL A 114 11.64 2.04 -15.62
C VAL A 114 12.22 3.44 -15.72
N ALA A 115 11.69 4.28 -16.61
CA ALA A 115 12.09 5.68 -16.72
C ALA A 115 11.57 6.48 -15.52
N LYS A 116 12.33 7.47 -15.06
CA LYS A 116 11.96 8.36 -13.95
C LYS A 116 10.58 8.98 -14.12
N GLU A 117 10.31 9.52 -15.29
CA GLU A 117 9.03 10.17 -15.63
C GLU A 117 7.86 9.19 -15.52
N MET A 118 8.08 7.94 -15.94
CA MET A 118 7.07 6.90 -15.83
C MET A 118 6.81 6.53 -14.37
N ALA A 119 7.85 6.36 -13.56
CA ALA A 119 7.70 6.07 -12.13
C ALA A 119 6.92 7.17 -11.41
N LEU A 120 7.17 8.44 -11.73
CA LEU A 120 6.44 9.57 -11.16
C LEU A 120 4.95 9.55 -11.49
N GLN A 121 4.56 9.10 -12.68
CA GLN A 121 3.14 8.97 -13.06
C GLN A 121 2.40 7.90 -12.23
N TYR A 122 3.10 6.87 -11.78
CA TYR A 122 2.54 5.77 -10.99
C TYR A 122 2.71 5.96 -9.48
N SER A 123 3.41 7.01 -9.05
CA SER A 123 3.70 7.23 -7.64
C SER A 123 2.48 7.70 -6.85
N ILE A 124 2.47 7.40 -5.56
CA ILE A 124 1.45 7.89 -4.60
C ILE A 124 1.84 9.28 -4.09
N HIS A 125 3.13 9.50 -3.81
CA HIS A 125 3.66 10.77 -3.30
C HIS A 125 4.71 11.32 -4.28
N GLN A 126 4.24 11.85 -5.41
CA GLN A 126 5.06 12.25 -6.54
C GLN A 126 6.18 13.23 -6.17
N GLU A 127 5.87 14.29 -5.42
CA GLU A 127 6.86 15.29 -5.00
C GLU A 127 7.98 14.70 -4.11
N ALA A 128 7.61 13.81 -3.20
CA ALA A 128 8.57 13.15 -2.32
C ALA A 128 9.48 12.21 -3.10
N LEU A 129 8.91 11.48 -4.07
CA LEU A 129 9.68 10.57 -4.93
C LEU A 129 10.61 11.35 -5.86
N GLU A 130 10.15 12.45 -6.44
CA GLU A 130 10.97 13.32 -7.29
C GLU A 130 12.17 13.90 -6.54
N LYS A 131 11.92 14.44 -5.35
CA LYS A 131 12.99 14.94 -4.48
C LYS A 131 14.01 13.85 -4.12
N ARG A 132 13.55 12.63 -3.91
CA ARG A 132 14.43 11.50 -3.63
C ARG A 132 15.31 11.16 -4.82
N PHE A 133 14.77 11.17 -6.04
CA PHE A 133 15.59 10.98 -7.26
C PHE A 133 16.67 12.05 -7.36
N GLU A 134 16.34 13.33 -7.15
CA GLU A 134 17.32 14.42 -7.16
C GLU A 134 18.43 14.21 -6.13
N THR A 135 18.06 13.81 -4.92
CA THR A 135 19.01 13.59 -3.82
C THR A 135 19.99 12.45 -4.13
N GLU A 136 19.54 11.40 -4.82
CA GLU A 136 20.36 10.24 -5.19
C GLU A 136 21.00 10.38 -6.59
N GLY A 137 20.78 11.49 -7.30
CA GLY A 137 21.39 11.77 -8.60
C GLY A 137 20.82 10.94 -9.74
N LEU A 138 19.52 10.61 -9.66
CA LEU A 138 18.78 9.84 -10.66
C LEU A 138 17.86 10.73 -11.51
#